data_d178865966e1998622f718ebe507dff0
#
_entry.id   d178865966e1998622f718ebe507dff0
#
_cell.length_a   1.000
_cell.length_b   1.000
_cell.length_c   1.000
_cell.angle_alpha   90.00
_cell.angle_beta   90.00
_cell.angle_gamma   90.00
#
_symmetry.space_group_name_H-M   'P 1'
#
loop_
_entity.id
_entity.type
_entity.pdbx_description
1 polymer ?
#
loop_
_entity_poly.entity_id
_entity_poly.type
_entity_poly.pdbx_seq_one_letter_code
_entity_poly.pdbx_strand_id
1 'polypeptide(L)'
;MRVKMIVAYDGTNYCGWQIQPNGITIEQVLNEHLSRLLKENIKVTGASRTDAGVHSLGNVCMFDTNTRMPAEKISYALNQKLPEDIVVVDSCEVSDDFHPRFSKSRKTYEYRILNARFRNPTRRLDTYFYHYPLDTEKMSEAAKYLIGEHDFASFCSANSQAQTTVRTIYDCTVSKAGDIITIRVTGNGFLYNMVRIIAGTLVKIGGSDMPADAMKGIIAATDRAAAGPTAPAHGLTMIELKYE
;
A
#
# COMPACT_ATOMS: atom_id res chain seq x y z
N MET A 1 27.04 4.44 -8.93
CA MET A 1 26.36 4.90 -7.71
C MET A 1 25.01 4.20 -7.58
N ARG A 2 24.57 3.97 -6.35
CA ARG A 2 23.23 3.45 -6.04
C ARG A 2 22.30 4.61 -5.72
N VAL A 3 21.15 4.65 -6.38
CA VAL A 3 20.16 5.71 -6.22
C VAL A 3 18.89 5.16 -5.60
N LYS A 4 18.43 5.78 -4.51
CA LYS A 4 17.12 5.56 -3.91
C LYS A 4 16.16 6.61 -4.46
N MET A 5 14.93 6.20 -4.79
CA MET A 5 13.84 7.09 -5.17
C MET A 5 12.61 6.85 -4.28
N ILE A 6 11.87 7.93 -4.02
CA ILE A 6 10.52 7.88 -3.44
C ILE A 6 9.53 8.17 -4.56
N VAL A 7 8.57 7.25 -4.77
CA VAL A 7 7.65 7.29 -5.90
C VAL A 7 6.21 7.36 -5.42
N ALA A 8 5.48 8.37 -5.89
CA ALA A 8 4.04 8.50 -5.75
C ALA A 8 3.35 8.15 -7.07
N TYR A 9 2.19 7.50 -6.99
CA TYR A 9 1.40 7.17 -8.19
C TYR A 9 -0.08 6.96 -7.90
N ASP A 10 -0.91 7.32 -8.88
CA ASP A 10 -2.28 6.84 -9.01
C ASP A 10 -2.24 5.46 -9.68
N GLY A 11 -2.60 4.41 -8.95
CA GLY A 11 -2.52 3.02 -9.42
C GLY A 11 -3.67 2.59 -10.33
N THR A 12 -4.65 3.46 -10.60
CA THR A 12 -5.92 3.12 -11.30
C THR A 12 -5.69 2.41 -12.63
N ASN A 13 -4.73 2.90 -13.42
CA ASN A 13 -4.46 2.38 -14.77
C ASN A 13 -3.35 1.30 -14.80
N TYR A 14 -2.88 0.85 -13.64
CA TYR A 14 -1.72 -0.03 -13.55
C TYR A 14 -2.07 -1.40 -12.94
N CYS A 15 -1.43 -2.44 -13.46
CA CYS A 15 -1.49 -3.79 -12.92
C CYS A 15 -0.59 -3.95 -11.69
N GLY A 16 -0.53 -2.92 -10.82
CA GLY A 16 0.27 -2.87 -9.62
C GLY A 16 1.72 -2.45 -9.86
N TRP A 17 2.56 -2.70 -8.86
CA TRP A 17 3.98 -2.31 -8.91
C TRP A 17 4.80 -3.21 -9.84
N GLN A 18 4.80 -4.52 -9.57
CA GLN A 18 5.75 -5.47 -10.16
C GLN A 18 5.42 -5.82 -11.60
N ILE A 19 6.44 -5.87 -12.47
CA ILE A 19 6.33 -6.31 -13.87
C ILE A 19 5.66 -7.69 -13.95
N GLN A 20 4.65 -7.79 -14.82
CA GLN A 20 3.88 -8.98 -15.10
C GLN A 20 3.33 -8.94 -16.53
N PRO A 21 3.00 -10.11 -17.15
CA PRO A 21 2.68 -10.16 -18.57
C PRO A 21 1.30 -9.61 -18.96
N ASN A 22 0.42 -9.38 -18.00
CA ASN A 22 -1.01 -9.09 -18.22
C ASN A 22 -1.36 -7.59 -18.16
N GLY A 23 -0.38 -6.68 -18.14
CA GLY A 23 -0.65 -5.26 -18.23
C GLY A 23 0.53 -4.37 -17.83
N ILE A 24 0.37 -3.07 -18.01
CA ILE A 24 1.38 -2.06 -17.68
C ILE A 24 1.50 -1.93 -16.17
N THR A 25 2.72 -1.81 -15.67
CA THR A 25 3.04 -1.72 -14.24
C THR A 25 3.92 -0.51 -13.94
N ILE A 26 3.91 -0.04 -12.68
CA ILE A 26 4.73 1.11 -12.25
C ILE A 26 6.23 0.82 -12.47
N GLU A 27 6.70 -0.38 -12.09
CA GLU A 27 8.10 -0.79 -12.26
C GLU A 27 8.53 -0.79 -13.74
N GLN A 28 7.65 -1.22 -14.65
CA GLN A 28 7.92 -1.19 -16.09
C GLN A 28 8.10 0.25 -16.58
N VAL A 29 7.17 1.15 -16.25
CA VAL A 29 7.22 2.55 -16.67
C VAL A 29 8.49 3.22 -16.15
N LEU A 30 8.83 3.01 -14.88
CA LEU A 30 10.07 3.55 -14.30
C LEU A 30 11.31 3.02 -15.02
N ASN A 31 11.40 1.72 -15.28
CA ASN A 31 12.54 1.11 -16.00
C ASN A 31 12.70 1.70 -17.39
N GLU A 32 11.62 1.82 -18.16
CA GLU A 32 11.65 2.38 -19.52
C GLU A 32 12.09 3.84 -19.53
N HIS A 33 11.51 4.67 -18.66
CA HIS A 33 11.82 6.11 -18.64
C HIS A 33 13.22 6.40 -18.10
N LEU A 34 13.66 5.69 -17.04
CA LEU A 34 15.03 5.77 -16.52
C LEU A 34 16.05 5.34 -17.57
N SER A 35 15.81 4.20 -18.25
CA SER A 35 16.73 3.68 -19.24
C SER A 35 16.89 4.66 -20.43
N ARG A 36 15.81 5.31 -20.87
CA ARG A 36 15.86 6.36 -21.89
C ARG A 36 16.58 7.62 -21.41
N LEU A 37 16.33 8.04 -20.16
CA LEU A 37 16.93 9.25 -19.59
C LEU A 37 18.44 9.09 -19.41
N LEU A 38 18.87 7.96 -18.82
CA LEU A 38 20.27 7.73 -18.45
C LEU A 38 21.08 7.03 -19.55
N LYS A 39 20.41 6.58 -20.62
CA LYS A 39 21.01 5.79 -21.73
C LYS A 39 21.72 4.51 -21.24
N GLU A 40 21.16 3.89 -20.22
CA GLU A 40 21.61 2.66 -19.59
C GLU A 40 20.43 1.68 -19.48
N ASN A 41 20.69 0.37 -19.37
CA ASN A 41 19.64 -0.59 -19.08
C ASN A 41 19.35 -0.61 -17.58
N ILE A 42 18.42 0.22 -17.13
CA ILE A 42 18.06 0.36 -15.71
C ILE A 42 16.94 -0.60 -15.33
N LYS A 43 17.12 -1.24 -14.18
CA LYS A 43 16.09 -2.04 -13.51
C LYS A 43 15.93 -1.59 -12.08
N VAL A 44 14.75 -1.07 -11.74
CA VAL A 44 14.48 -0.67 -10.35
C VAL A 44 14.13 -1.89 -9.48
N THR A 45 14.46 -1.81 -8.21
CA THR A 45 14.04 -2.77 -7.18
C THR A 45 13.15 -2.05 -6.18
N GLY A 46 11.87 -2.39 -6.13
CA GLY A 46 10.90 -1.75 -5.22
C GLY A 46 10.89 -2.36 -3.83
N ALA A 47 10.62 -1.55 -2.81
CA ALA A 47 10.46 -1.96 -1.42
C ALA A 47 9.14 -2.69 -1.16
N SER A 48 8.06 -2.23 -1.79
CA SER A 48 6.71 -2.79 -1.62
C SER A 48 6.08 -3.10 -2.97
N ARG A 49 5.42 -4.27 -3.02
CA ARG A 49 4.56 -4.63 -4.14
C ARG A 49 3.15 -4.18 -3.78
N THR A 50 2.63 -3.21 -4.53
CA THR A 50 1.21 -2.84 -4.45
C THR A 50 0.42 -3.64 -5.48
N ASP A 51 -0.83 -3.97 -5.16
CA ASP A 51 -1.73 -4.69 -6.05
C ASP A 51 -2.22 -3.77 -7.18
N ALA A 52 -2.82 -4.36 -8.23
CA ALA A 52 -3.48 -3.60 -9.30
C ALA A 52 -4.52 -2.63 -8.72
N GLY A 53 -4.49 -1.38 -9.16
CA GLY A 53 -5.40 -0.33 -8.71
C GLY A 53 -5.10 0.29 -7.35
N VAL A 54 -4.01 -0.12 -6.67
CA VAL A 54 -3.58 0.45 -5.38
C VAL A 54 -2.66 1.65 -5.63
N HIS A 55 -2.90 2.75 -4.90
CA HIS A 55 -2.13 3.99 -5.01
C HIS A 55 -0.93 4.01 -4.05
N SER A 56 -0.04 4.96 -4.27
CA SER A 56 1.06 5.26 -3.34
C SER A 56 1.42 6.74 -3.33
N LEU A 57 1.79 7.25 -2.16
CA LEU A 57 2.44 8.55 -1.97
C LEU A 57 3.93 8.42 -1.62
N GLY A 58 4.40 7.21 -1.29
CA GLY A 58 5.75 7.05 -0.76
C GLY A 58 6.34 5.64 -0.91
N ASN A 59 6.13 4.96 -2.05
CA ASN A 59 6.85 3.71 -2.30
C ASN A 59 8.31 4.01 -2.59
N VAL A 60 9.20 3.19 -2.05
CA VAL A 60 10.65 3.34 -2.24
C VAL A 60 11.15 2.31 -3.24
N CYS A 61 12.01 2.76 -4.14
CA CYS A 61 12.79 1.86 -4.99
C CYS A 61 14.24 2.31 -5.09
N MET A 62 15.09 1.43 -5.58
CA MET A 62 16.49 1.71 -5.88
C MET A 62 16.88 1.17 -7.24
N PHE A 63 17.97 1.71 -7.80
CA PHE A 63 18.68 1.19 -8.96
C PHE A 63 20.15 1.60 -8.92
N ASP A 64 20.99 0.89 -9.67
CA ASP A 64 22.39 1.22 -9.86
C ASP A 64 22.60 1.88 -11.23
N THR A 65 23.50 2.87 -11.31
CA THR A 65 23.80 3.62 -12.55
C THR A 65 25.25 4.12 -12.58
N ASN A 66 25.78 4.28 -13.79
CA ASN A 66 27.09 4.91 -14.04
C ASN A 66 26.98 6.38 -14.53
N THR A 67 25.77 6.95 -14.51
CA THR A 67 25.52 8.32 -14.93
C THR A 67 26.39 9.32 -14.15
N ARG A 68 26.72 10.42 -14.80
CA ARG A 68 27.36 11.59 -14.16
C ARG A 68 26.33 12.60 -13.63
N MET A 69 25.04 12.36 -13.86
CA MET A 69 23.97 13.20 -13.31
C MET A 69 23.94 13.04 -11.80
N PRO A 70 23.95 14.14 -11.01
CA PRO A 70 23.77 14.05 -9.56
C PRO A 70 22.44 13.36 -9.21
N ALA A 71 22.46 12.48 -8.20
CA ALA A 71 21.31 11.64 -7.84
C ALA A 71 20.04 12.47 -7.56
N GLU A 72 20.20 13.61 -6.88
CA GLU A 72 19.11 14.54 -6.54
C GLU A 72 18.51 15.26 -7.77
N LYS A 73 19.18 15.24 -8.92
CA LYS A 73 18.67 15.82 -10.18
C LYS A 73 17.87 14.82 -11.01
N ILE A 74 17.98 13.52 -10.70
CA ILE A 74 17.30 12.47 -11.47
C ILE A 74 15.78 12.62 -11.35
N SER A 75 15.23 12.89 -10.15
CA SER A 75 13.80 13.12 -9.95
C SER A 75 13.27 14.26 -10.83
N TYR A 76 13.97 15.39 -10.89
CA TYR A 76 13.57 16.52 -11.72
C TYR A 76 13.55 16.21 -13.22
N ALA A 77 14.60 15.53 -13.70
CA ALA A 77 14.71 15.18 -15.11
C ALA A 77 13.70 14.10 -15.52
N LEU A 78 13.48 13.13 -14.64
CA LEU A 78 12.56 12.00 -14.87
C LEU A 78 11.09 12.46 -14.89
N ASN A 79 10.68 13.33 -13.97
CA ASN A 79 9.32 13.85 -13.87
C ASN A 79 8.88 14.66 -15.11
N GLN A 80 9.83 15.19 -15.91
CA GLN A 80 9.51 15.82 -17.18
C GLN A 80 9.11 14.82 -18.29
N LYS A 81 9.30 13.55 -18.06
CA LYS A 81 9.10 12.47 -19.05
C LYS A 81 8.08 11.43 -18.59
N LEU A 82 7.85 11.31 -17.28
CA LEU A 82 6.86 10.41 -16.74
C LEU A 82 5.43 10.84 -17.11
N PRO A 83 4.48 9.90 -17.18
CA PRO A 83 3.07 10.22 -17.25
C PRO A 83 2.62 10.94 -15.96
N GLU A 84 1.54 11.72 -16.04
CA GLU A 84 1.08 12.58 -14.95
C GLU A 84 0.63 11.83 -13.68
N ASP A 85 0.33 10.54 -13.82
CA ASP A 85 -0.09 9.65 -12.74
C ASP A 85 1.08 8.95 -12.01
N ILE A 86 2.35 9.24 -12.38
CA ILE A 86 3.55 8.77 -11.68
C ILE A 86 4.51 9.95 -11.44
N VAL A 87 4.92 10.14 -10.18
CA VAL A 87 5.85 11.20 -9.78
C VAL A 87 6.96 10.63 -8.90
N VAL A 88 8.21 10.97 -9.19
CA VAL A 88 9.35 10.75 -8.30
C VAL A 88 9.46 11.96 -7.37
N VAL A 89 9.08 11.77 -6.12
CA VAL A 89 9.02 12.83 -5.10
C VAL A 89 10.42 13.25 -4.65
N ASP A 90 11.33 12.27 -4.57
CA ASP A 90 12.71 12.47 -4.15
C ASP A 90 13.64 11.43 -4.77
N SER A 91 14.91 11.81 -4.98
CA SER A 91 15.97 10.91 -5.41
C SER A 91 17.30 11.30 -4.75
N CYS A 92 18.00 10.33 -4.17
CA CYS A 92 19.28 10.55 -3.51
C CYS A 92 20.22 9.35 -3.68
N GLU A 93 21.53 9.63 -3.60
CA GLU A 93 22.52 8.57 -3.51
C GLU A 93 22.44 7.89 -2.14
N VAL A 94 22.64 6.58 -2.12
CA VAL A 94 22.67 5.76 -0.91
C VAL A 94 23.86 4.82 -0.98
N SER A 95 24.23 4.25 0.17
CA SER A 95 25.35 3.31 0.23
C SER A 95 25.05 2.02 -0.56
N ASP A 96 26.10 1.33 -1.02
CA ASP A 96 25.98 0.14 -1.87
C ASP A 96 25.37 -1.07 -1.15
N ASP A 97 25.31 -1.06 0.18
CA ASP A 97 24.66 -2.08 1.02
C ASP A 97 23.16 -1.82 1.22
N PHE A 98 22.65 -0.62 0.86
CA PHE A 98 21.23 -0.33 0.98
C PHE A 98 20.41 -1.25 0.07
N HIS A 99 19.41 -1.92 0.67
CA HIS A 99 18.43 -2.71 -0.07
C HIS A 99 17.01 -2.43 0.43
N PRO A 100 16.08 -1.97 -0.45
CA PRO A 100 14.79 -1.43 -0.03
C PRO A 100 13.86 -2.45 0.65
N ARG A 101 14.08 -3.77 0.46
CA ARG A 101 13.26 -4.83 1.09
C ARG A 101 13.86 -5.40 2.37
N PHE A 102 15.20 -5.36 2.51
CA PHE A 102 15.88 -6.04 3.62
C PHE A 102 16.27 -5.10 4.75
N SER A 103 16.35 -3.79 4.46
CA SER A 103 16.54 -2.78 5.51
C SER A 103 15.28 -2.69 6.37
N LYS A 104 15.46 -2.64 7.70
CA LYS A 104 14.35 -2.47 8.64
C LYS A 104 13.53 -1.26 8.29
N SER A 105 12.22 -1.43 8.23
CA SER A 105 11.34 -0.35 7.83
C SER A 105 9.96 -0.49 8.44
N ARG A 106 9.27 0.64 8.55
CA ARG A 106 7.83 0.73 8.88
C ARG A 106 7.08 1.21 7.67
N LYS A 107 5.97 0.55 7.37
CA LYS A 107 5.09 0.86 6.24
C LYS A 107 3.75 1.31 6.76
N THR A 108 3.28 2.44 6.27
CA THR A 108 1.97 2.99 6.63
C THR A 108 1.07 3.00 5.40
N TYR A 109 -0.13 2.47 5.57
CA TYR A 109 -1.20 2.48 4.57
C TYR A 109 -2.44 3.16 5.10
N GLU A 110 -3.17 3.81 4.23
CA GLU A 110 -4.53 4.29 4.50
C GLU A 110 -5.52 3.62 3.55
N TYR A 111 -6.65 3.20 4.12
CA TYR A 111 -7.80 2.76 3.36
C TYR A 111 -8.95 3.75 3.58
N ARG A 112 -9.46 4.34 2.50
CA ARG A 112 -10.49 5.37 2.56
C ARG A 112 -11.84 4.84 2.08
N ILE A 113 -12.89 5.12 2.86
CA ILE A 113 -14.27 4.72 2.59
C ILE A 113 -15.12 5.99 2.51
N LEU A 114 -15.80 6.18 1.39
CA LEU A 114 -16.87 7.18 1.28
C LEU A 114 -18.15 6.56 1.83
N ASN A 115 -18.49 6.88 3.08
CA ASN A 115 -19.67 6.41 3.77
C ASN A 115 -20.78 7.46 3.69
N ALA A 116 -21.49 7.47 2.58
CA ALA A 116 -22.50 8.48 2.22
C ALA A 116 -23.71 7.84 1.52
N ARG A 117 -24.82 8.57 1.49
CA ARG A 117 -26.03 8.13 0.79
C ARG A 117 -25.82 7.96 -0.73
N PHE A 118 -25.00 8.82 -1.32
CA PHE A 118 -24.73 8.83 -2.76
C PHE A 118 -23.24 8.82 -3.05
N ARG A 119 -22.86 8.31 -4.23
CA ARG A 119 -21.49 8.36 -4.74
C ARG A 119 -21.05 9.81 -4.97
N ASN A 120 -19.76 10.07 -4.76
CA ASN A 120 -19.13 11.32 -5.16
C ASN A 120 -18.20 11.05 -6.36
N PRO A 121 -18.49 11.59 -7.57
CA PRO A 121 -17.69 11.34 -8.77
C PRO A 121 -16.23 11.77 -8.64
N THR A 122 -15.94 12.82 -7.86
CA THR A 122 -14.56 13.31 -7.66
C THR A 122 -13.75 12.45 -6.70
N ARG A 123 -14.40 11.50 -6.00
CA ARG A 123 -13.79 10.55 -5.07
C ARG A 123 -13.79 9.12 -5.59
N ARG A 124 -14.20 8.91 -6.84
CA ARG A 124 -14.40 7.55 -7.38
C ARG A 124 -13.12 6.73 -7.50
N LEU A 125 -11.97 7.38 -7.60
CA LEU A 125 -10.68 6.73 -7.80
C LEU A 125 -9.88 6.52 -6.51
N ASP A 126 -10.23 7.22 -5.41
CA ASP A 126 -9.46 7.23 -4.17
C ASP A 126 -10.26 6.80 -2.93
N THR A 127 -11.53 6.39 -3.09
CA THR A 127 -12.37 5.93 -1.98
C THR A 127 -13.27 4.76 -2.37
N TYR A 128 -13.41 3.79 -1.46
CA TYR A 128 -14.43 2.75 -1.54
C TYR A 128 -15.79 3.32 -1.13
N PHE A 129 -16.74 3.37 -2.04
CA PHE A 129 -18.10 3.81 -1.73
C PHE A 129 -18.89 2.73 -0.99
N TYR A 130 -19.40 3.06 0.20
CA TYR A 130 -20.23 2.19 1.02
C TYR A 130 -21.44 2.99 1.56
N HIS A 131 -22.65 2.64 1.14
CA HIS A 131 -23.83 3.46 1.40
C HIS A 131 -24.57 3.13 2.69
N TYR A 132 -24.38 1.93 3.26
CA TYR A 132 -24.98 1.58 4.54
C TYR A 132 -24.26 2.27 5.68
N PRO A 133 -24.98 2.66 6.77
CA PRO A 133 -24.32 3.22 7.95
C PRO A 133 -23.21 2.29 8.50
N LEU A 134 -22.11 2.90 8.93
CA LEU A 134 -21.01 2.22 9.60
C LEU A 134 -20.81 2.81 10.98
N ASP A 135 -20.76 1.93 11.99
CA ASP A 135 -20.39 2.26 13.36
C ASP A 135 -18.86 2.38 13.44
N THR A 136 -18.37 3.62 13.38
CA THR A 136 -16.93 3.91 13.39
C THR A 136 -16.28 3.72 14.75
N GLU A 137 -17.03 3.82 15.85
CA GLU A 137 -16.52 3.56 17.19
C GLU A 137 -16.25 2.06 17.36
N LYS A 138 -17.19 1.23 16.93
CA LYS A 138 -17.02 -0.23 16.91
C LYS A 138 -15.88 -0.67 16.00
N MET A 139 -15.74 -0.05 14.81
CA MET A 139 -14.60 -0.29 13.92
C MET A 139 -13.27 0.08 14.60
N SER A 140 -13.22 1.22 15.28
CA SER A 140 -12.02 1.69 16.00
C SER A 140 -11.66 0.77 17.17
N GLU A 141 -12.65 0.27 17.90
CA GLU A 141 -12.44 -0.71 18.97
C GLU A 141 -11.89 -2.03 18.40
N ALA A 142 -12.49 -2.53 17.31
CA ALA A 142 -12.03 -3.76 16.66
C ALA A 142 -10.60 -3.61 16.10
N ALA A 143 -10.23 -2.45 15.60
CA ALA A 143 -8.90 -2.17 15.06
C ALA A 143 -7.79 -2.31 16.12
N LYS A 144 -8.07 -2.01 17.39
CA LYS A 144 -7.10 -2.13 18.49
C LYS A 144 -6.60 -3.57 18.69
N TYR A 145 -7.43 -4.58 18.41
CA TYR A 145 -7.04 -5.98 18.55
C TYR A 145 -6.04 -6.46 17.49
N LEU A 146 -5.85 -5.70 16.40
CA LEU A 146 -4.85 -5.99 15.38
C LEU A 146 -3.44 -5.55 15.80
N ILE A 147 -3.31 -4.67 16.81
CA ILE A 147 -2.02 -4.13 17.26
C ILE A 147 -1.25 -5.22 18.00
N GLY A 148 0.03 -5.34 17.69
CA GLY A 148 0.93 -6.36 18.23
C GLY A 148 1.42 -7.34 17.18
N GLU A 149 2.11 -8.37 17.63
CA GLU A 149 2.58 -9.48 16.80
C GLU A 149 1.54 -10.59 16.80
N HIS A 150 1.05 -10.94 15.60
CA HIS A 150 0.06 -11.98 15.41
C HIS A 150 0.35 -12.79 14.14
N ASP A 151 -0.21 -14.00 14.08
CA ASP A 151 -0.35 -14.73 12.82
C ASP A 151 -1.55 -14.17 12.05
N PHE A 152 -1.27 -13.47 10.96
CA PHE A 152 -2.27 -12.85 10.09
C PHE A 152 -2.71 -13.76 8.93
N ALA A 153 -2.68 -15.07 9.08
CA ALA A 153 -3.13 -16.01 8.04
C ALA A 153 -4.58 -15.75 7.61
N SER A 154 -5.48 -15.38 8.55
CA SER A 154 -6.87 -14.97 8.24
C SER A 154 -6.95 -13.73 7.33
N PHE A 155 -5.93 -12.89 7.31
CA PHE A 155 -5.85 -11.68 6.52
C PHE A 155 -4.91 -11.81 5.31
N CYS A 156 -4.65 -13.03 4.86
CA CYS A 156 -3.80 -13.33 3.73
C CYS A 156 -4.58 -14.00 2.60
N SER A 157 -4.48 -13.49 1.38
CA SER A 157 -5.06 -14.17 0.22
C SER A 157 -4.23 -15.39 -0.17
N ALA A 158 -4.88 -16.37 -0.81
CA ALA A 158 -4.21 -17.52 -1.40
C ALA A 158 -3.09 -17.08 -2.37
N ASN A 159 -2.12 -17.96 -2.61
CA ASN A 159 -0.95 -17.73 -3.48
C ASN A 159 0.01 -16.64 -2.98
N SER A 160 0.01 -16.35 -1.68
CA SER A 160 1.03 -15.50 -1.05
C SER A 160 2.41 -16.15 -1.19
N GLN A 161 3.41 -15.37 -1.57
CA GLN A 161 4.83 -15.79 -1.62
C GLN A 161 5.56 -15.58 -0.28
N ALA A 162 4.85 -15.19 0.78
CA ALA A 162 5.45 -14.94 2.09
C ALA A 162 5.85 -16.26 2.76
N GLN A 163 7.05 -16.32 3.33
CA GLN A 163 7.55 -17.48 4.06
C GLN A 163 6.86 -17.68 5.41
N THR A 164 6.33 -16.60 6.00
CA THR A 164 5.60 -16.61 7.27
C THR A 164 4.44 -15.63 7.21
N THR A 165 3.36 -15.94 7.92
CA THR A 165 2.17 -15.11 8.07
C THR A 165 2.22 -14.22 9.32
N VAL A 166 3.24 -14.38 10.17
CA VAL A 166 3.43 -13.54 11.36
C VAL A 166 3.89 -12.14 10.97
N ARG A 167 3.19 -11.11 11.45
CA ARG A 167 3.51 -9.69 11.26
C ARG A 167 3.30 -8.92 12.56
N THR A 168 3.96 -7.76 12.66
CA THR A 168 3.75 -6.83 13.75
C THR A 168 3.05 -5.58 13.22
N ILE A 169 1.84 -5.31 13.71
CA ILE A 169 1.16 -4.04 13.51
C ILE A 169 1.49 -3.14 14.70
N TYR A 170 2.10 -1.98 14.42
CA TYR A 170 2.49 -1.00 15.43
C TYR A 170 1.35 -0.05 15.78
N ASP A 171 0.48 0.24 14.82
CA ASP A 171 -0.67 1.12 14.98
C ASP A 171 -1.78 0.75 13.99
N CYS A 172 -3.03 0.84 14.45
CA CYS A 172 -4.21 0.67 13.61
C CYS A 172 -5.33 1.57 14.12
N THR A 173 -5.65 2.60 13.37
CA THR A 173 -6.64 3.62 13.76
C THR A 173 -7.76 3.73 12.74
N VAL A 174 -8.96 4.07 13.23
CA VAL A 174 -10.12 4.40 12.41
C VAL A 174 -10.60 5.78 12.79
N SER A 175 -10.72 6.67 11.82
CA SER A 175 -11.21 8.03 12.01
C SER A 175 -12.28 8.37 10.98
N LYS A 176 -13.15 9.32 11.31
CA LYS A 176 -14.19 9.82 10.40
C LYS A 176 -14.12 11.34 10.32
N ALA A 177 -14.07 11.86 9.09
CA ALA A 177 -14.14 13.29 8.80
C ALA A 177 -15.19 13.53 7.71
N GLY A 178 -16.32 14.12 8.09
CA GLY A 178 -17.49 14.21 7.22
C GLY A 178 -17.96 12.82 6.78
N ASP A 179 -18.04 12.60 5.47
CA ASP A 179 -18.46 11.32 4.88
C ASP A 179 -17.27 10.35 4.65
N ILE A 180 -16.05 10.73 4.97
CA ILE A 180 -14.86 9.89 4.76
C ILE A 180 -14.47 9.20 6.06
N ILE A 181 -14.44 7.86 6.03
CA ILE A 181 -13.83 7.02 7.05
C ILE A 181 -12.45 6.63 6.55
N THR A 182 -11.43 6.84 7.37
CA THR A 182 -10.04 6.47 7.10
C THR A 182 -9.58 5.41 8.09
N ILE A 183 -9.12 4.27 7.56
CA ILE A 183 -8.44 3.23 8.32
C ILE A 183 -6.95 3.38 8.03
N ARG A 184 -6.13 3.69 9.04
CA ARG A 184 -4.67 3.84 8.92
C ARG A 184 -4.00 2.70 9.66
N VAL A 185 -3.08 2.01 8.98
CA VAL A 185 -2.37 0.85 9.53
C VAL A 185 -0.88 1.02 9.32
N THR A 186 -0.10 0.85 10.39
CA THR A 186 1.37 0.88 10.35
C THR A 186 1.92 -0.44 10.86
N GLY A 187 2.83 -1.07 10.11
CA GLY A 187 3.42 -2.36 10.47
C GLY A 187 4.83 -2.58 9.89
N ASN A 188 5.48 -3.67 10.31
CA ASN A 188 6.80 -4.09 9.78
C ASN A 188 6.72 -4.64 8.36
N GLY A 189 5.53 -5.03 7.91
CA GLY A 189 5.26 -5.59 6.60
C GLY A 189 3.83 -6.10 6.51
N PHE A 190 3.35 -6.31 5.29
CA PHE A 190 1.99 -6.77 5.04
C PHE A 190 1.99 -7.95 4.09
N LEU A 191 1.05 -8.88 4.30
CA LEU A 191 0.80 -10.03 3.46
C LEU A 191 -0.01 -9.63 2.22
N TYR A 192 -0.14 -10.53 1.28
CA TYR A 192 -0.92 -10.31 0.06
C TYR A 192 -2.38 -9.96 0.40
N ASN A 193 -2.85 -8.79 -0.05
CA ASN A 193 -4.16 -8.20 0.23
C ASN A 193 -4.44 -7.87 1.72
N MET A 194 -3.48 -7.98 2.63
CA MET A 194 -3.72 -7.92 4.07
C MET A 194 -4.47 -6.66 4.50
N VAL A 195 -4.03 -5.47 4.11
CA VAL A 195 -4.70 -4.22 4.52
C VAL A 195 -6.12 -4.11 3.96
N ARG A 196 -6.35 -4.60 2.73
CA ARG A 196 -7.68 -4.62 2.12
C ARG A 196 -8.62 -5.60 2.82
N ILE A 197 -8.10 -6.74 3.29
CA ILE A 197 -8.88 -7.72 4.06
C ILE A 197 -9.17 -7.16 5.45
N ILE A 198 -8.22 -6.49 6.10
CA ILE A 198 -8.45 -5.75 7.35
C ILE A 198 -9.57 -4.73 7.17
N ALA A 199 -9.50 -3.91 6.13
CA ALA A 199 -10.52 -2.91 5.82
C ALA A 199 -11.91 -3.53 5.60
N GLY A 200 -12.00 -4.60 4.80
CA GLY A 200 -13.26 -5.32 4.56
C GLY A 200 -13.80 -6.00 5.82
N THR A 201 -12.94 -6.47 6.73
CA THR A 201 -13.33 -7.05 8.01
C THR A 201 -13.87 -5.97 8.96
N LEU A 202 -13.21 -4.82 9.03
CA LEU A 202 -13.67 -3.69 9.84
C LEU A 202 -15.02 -3.14 9.32
N VAL A 203 -15.20 -3.07 7.99
CA VAL A 203 -16.51 -2.71 7.39
C VAL A 203 -17.58 -3.72 7.76
N LYS A 204 -17.28 -5.03 7.71
CA LYS A 204 -18.23 -6.09 8.13
C LYS A 204 -18.63 -5.94 9.60
N ILE A 205 -17.67 -5.68 10.50
CA ILE A 205 -17.93 -5.45 11.93
C ILE A 205 -18.76 -4.18 12.14
N GLY A 206 -18.37 -3.06 11.52
CA GLY A 206 -19.07 -1.78 11.66
C GLY A 206 -20.48 -1.75 11.07
N GLY A 207 -20.76 -2.57 10.05
CA GLY A 207 -22.06 -2.64 9.36
C GLY A 207 -22.98 -3.77 9.80
N SER A 208 -22.66 -4.52 10.85
CA SER A 208 -23.46 -5.66 11.33
C SER A 208 -23.56 -5.69 12.86
N ASP A 209 -24.30 -6.64 13.40
CA ASP A 209 -24.42 -6.88 14.86
C ASP A 209 -23.19 -7.58 15.48
N MET A 210 -22.19 -7.90 14.66
CA MET A 210 -20.94 -8.52 15.13
C MET A 210 -20.24 -7.62 16.15
N PRO A 211 -19.87 -8.09 17.35
CA PRO A 211 -19.19 -7.28 18.34
C PRO A 211 -17.74 -6.98 17.92
N ALA A 212 -17.16 -5.91 18.45
CA ALA A 212 -15.80 -5.49 18.11
C ALA A 212 -14.73 -6.54 18.45
N ASP A 213 -14.91 -7.27 19.56
CA ASP A 213 -13.98 -8.31 20.03
C ASP A 213 -14.02 -9.60 19.19
N ALA A 214 -15.00 -9.75 18.28
CA ALA A 214 -14.98 -10.81 17.26
C ALA A 214 -13.68 -10.80 16.45
N MET A 215 -13.00 -9.65 16.36
CA MET A 215 -11.69 -9.53 15.71
C MET A 215 -10.65 -10.48 16.32
N LYS A 216 -10.68 -10.72 17.65
CA LYS A 216 -9.80 -11.69 18.34
C LYS A 216 -9.99 -13.10 17.79
N GLY A 217 -11.25 -13.52 17.64
CA GLY A 217 -11.59 -14.83 17.11
C GLY A 217 -11.17 -14.98 15.64
N ILE A 218 -11.31 -13.92 14.84
CA ILE A 218 -10.87 -13.90 13.44
C ILE A 218 -9.34 -14.04 13.34
N ILE A 219 -8.56 -13.35 14.18
CA ILE A 219 -7.11 -13.49 14.22
C ILE A 219 -6.73 -14.92 14.63
N ALA A 220 -7.32 -15.42 15.72
CA ALA A 220 -7.01 -16.74 16.27
C ALA A 220 -7.38 -17.90 15.34
N ALA A 221 -8.37 -17.71 14.48
CA ALA A 221 -8.82 -18.74 13.52
C ALA A 221 -7.74 -19.13 12.49
N THR A 222 -6.82 -18.22 12.16
CA THR A 222 -5.79 -18.43 11.14
C THR A 222 -6.34 -18.96 9.81
N ASP A 223 -7.61 -18.63 9.53
CA ASP A 223 -8.37 -19.06 8.34
C ASP A 223 -8.91 -17.84 7.60
N ARG A 224 -8.61 -17.75 6.30
CA ARG A 224 -9.09 -16.66 5.43
C ARG A 224 -10.62 -16.55 5.41
N ALA A 225 -11.34 -17.65 5.56
CA ALA A 225 -12.80 -17.67 5.55
C ALA A 225 -13.42 -16.98 6.78
N ALA A 226 -12.70 -16.89 7.89
CA ALA A 226 -13.15 -16.20 9.10
C ALA A 226 -13.20 -14.68 8.94
N ALA A 227 -12.29 -14.11 8.13
CA ALA A 227 -12.20 -12.68 7.90
C ALA A 227 -13.30 -12.16 6.95
N GLY A 228 -13.38 -10.84 6.83
CA GLY A 228 -14.27 -10.17 5.88
C GLY A 228 -13.79 -10.26 4.43
N PRO A 229 -14.54 -9.71 3.47
CA PRO A 229 -14.17 -9.69 2.06
C PRO A 229 -12.93 -8.82 1.84
N THR A 230 -12.21 -9.07 0.75
CA THR A 230 -11.15 -8.17 0.30
C THR A 230 -11.79 -6.88 -0.23
N ALA A 231 -11.54 -5.76 0.42
CA ALA A 231 -12.06 -4.47 0.02
C ALA A 231 -11.45 -4.00 -1.33
N PRO A 232 -12.15 -3.17 -2.13
CA PRO A 232 -11.68 -2.69 -3.44
C PRO A 232 -10.31 -2.02 -3.37
N ALA A 233 -9.49 -2.21 -4.41
CA ALA A 233 -8.10 -1.73 -4.43
C ALA A 233 -7.99 -0.20 -4.39
N HIS A 234 -8.84 0.51 -5.11
CA HIS A 234 -8.82 1.97 -5.26
C HIS A 234 -9.06 2.77 -3.95
N GLY A 235 -9.53 2.11 -2.87
CA GLY A 235 -9.58 2.74 -1.56
C GLY A 235 -8.25 2.73 -0.82
N LEU A 236 -7.25 1.96 -1.29
CA LEU A 236 -5.98 1.75 -0.61
C LEU A 236 -4.86 2.64 -1.18
N THR A 237 -4.18 3.34 -0.29
CA THR A 237 -2.99 4.13 -0.61
C THR A 237 -1.86 3.78 0.35
N MET A 238 -0.69 3.45 -0.18
CA MET A 238 0.54 3.41 0.60
C MET A 238 0.99 4.85 0.88
N ILE A 239 1.04 5.25 2.14
CA ILE A 239 1.34 6.64 2.55
C ILE A 239 2.82 6.87 2.61
N GLU A 240 3.54 6.01 3.33
CA GLU A 240 4.98 6.17 3.53
C GLU A 240 5.67 4.85 3.87
N LEU A 241 6.97 4.85 3.64
CA LEU A 241 7.90 3.83 4.09
C LEU A 241 9.07 4.54 4.77
N LYS A 242 9.26 4.29 6.06
CA LYS A 242 10.37 4.82 6.86
C LYS A 242 11.35 3.72 7.18
N TYR A 243 12.64 3.96 6.92
CA TYR A 243 13.74 3.10 7.35
C TYR A 243 14.18 3.52 8.75
N GLU A 244 14.55 2.53 9.58
CA GLU A 244 15.11 2.72 10.93
C GLU A 244 16.61 2.93 10.88
#